data_f2acd3f7ce8ee60f66c83a86c08f4598
#
_entry.id   f2acd3f7ce8ee60f66c83a86c08f4598
#
_cell.length_a   1.000
_cell.length_b   1.000
_cell.length_c   1.000
_cell.angle_alpha   90.00
_cell.angle_beta   90.00
_cell.angle_gamma   90.00
#
_symmetry.space_group_name_H-M   'P 1'
#
loop_
_entity.id
_entity.type
_entity.pdbx_description
1 polymer ?
#
loop_
_entity_poly.entity_id
_entity_poly.type
_entity_poly.pdbx_seq_one_letter_code
_entity_poly.pdbx_strand_id
1 'polypeptide(L)'
;WSSDVCSSDLVHKNNAVKNVSLEVRAGEIVCLAGIDGNGQTEFVYGLTGLEPLVSGKIYLDGQNITRASIRRRSLDGMSHIPEDRHKHGLVLDYSLEDNIVLQRYFDPEFTRAGFLRRKNIRAYANRLIDQYDIRSGQGATTIARSMSGGNQQKAIVAREIDRSPHLLIAMQPTRGLDVGAIEYIHKQIIAARDEGKAVLLVSLEMDEVLDVSDRILVMYEGEIVGELDPKTTTAEEIGLYMAGAKREVR
;
A
#
# COMPACT_ATOMS: atom_id res chain seq x y z
N TRP A 1 -5.18 0.14 -19.70
CA TRP A 1 -3.87 -0.19 -19.13
C TRP A 1 -4.10 -1.15 -17.97
N SER A 2 -3.56 -2.35 -18.06
CA SER A 2 -3.65 -3.33 -16.98
C SER A 2 -2.27 -3.49 -16.36
N SER A 3 -2.15 -3.32 -15.06
CA SER A 3 -1.01 -3.82 -14.31
C SER A 3 -1.32 -5.25 -13.90
N ASP A 4 -0.91 -6.20 -14.76
CA ASP A 4 -1.10 -7.61 -14.49
C ASP A 4 -0.10 -8.04 -13.40
N VAL A 5 -0.62 -8.35 -12.22
CA VAL A 5 0.17 -9.03 -11.18
C VAL A 5 -0.15 -10.51 -11.28
N CYS A 6 0.70 -11.26 -11.96
CA CYS A 6 0.51 -12.69 -12.18
C CYS A 6 1.30 -13.53 -11.20
N SER A 7 0.62 -14.52 -10.63
CA SER A 7 1.12 -15.76 -9.98
C SER A 7 2.45 -15.65 -9.24
N SER A 8 2.41 -15.71 -7.93
CA SER A 8 3.61 -15.84 -7.10
C SER A 8 3.48 -16.95 -6.08
N ASP A 9 4.42 -17.90 -6.10
CA ASP A 9 4.67 -18.77 -4.97
C ASP A 9 5.79 -18.10 -4.15
N LEU A 10 5.49 -17.73 -2.91
CA LEU A 10 6.41 -17.05 -2.01
C LEU A 10 6.97 -18.04 -0.99
N VAL A 11 8.28 -18.03 -0.80
CA VAL A 11 8.98 -18.85 0.17
C VAL A 11 9.68 -17.99 1.22
N HIS A 12 9.22 -18.10 2.43
CA HIS A 12 10.07 -18.61 3.53
C HIS A 12 9.15 -19.08 4.66
N LYS A 13 9.36 -20.33 5.13
CA LYS A 13 8.58 -21.03 6.17
C LYS A 13 7.14 -21.42 5.75
N ASN A 14 7.03 -22.58 5.12
CA ASN A 14 5.78 -23.32 4.90
C ASN A 14 4.79 -22.76 3.88
N ASN A 15 5.21 -22.51 2.61
CA ASN A 15 4.28 -22.19 1.51
C ASN A 15 3.17 -21.19 1.91
N ALA A 16 3.56 -20.03 2.44
CA ALA A 16 2.62 -19.03 2.95
C ALA A 16 1.68 -18.47 1.86
N VAL A 17 2.12 -18.50 0.59
CA VAL A 17 1.30 -18.11 -0.57
C VAL A 17 1.42 -19.19 -1.63
N LYS A 18 0.28 -19.63 -2.16
CA LYS A 18 0.20 -20.77 -3.07
C LYS A 18 -0.56 -20.36 -4.32
N ASN A 19 0.14 -20.35 -5.46
CA ASN A 19 -0.46 -20.17 -6.78
C ASN A 19 -1.48 -19.01 -6.88
N VAL A 20 -1.13 -17.86 -6.30
CA VAL A 20 -1.98 -16.65 -6.36
C VAL A 20 -1.77 -15.95 -7.69
N SER A 21 -2.87 -15.76 -8.42
CA SER A 21 -2.92 -14.95 -9.64
C SER A 21 -3.98 -13.87 -9.46
N LEU A 22 -3.59 -12.61 -9.61
CA LEU A 22 -4.52 -11.48 -9.59
C LEU A 22 -4.08 -10.38 -10.54
N GLU A 23 -5.03 -9.56 -10.94
CA GLU A 23 -4.84 -8.39 -11.78
C GLU A 23 -5.46 -7.19 -11.06
N VAL A 24 -4.82 -6.04 -11.11
CA VAL A 24 -5.38 -4.75 -10.65
C VAL A 24 -5.32 -3.76 -11.79
N ARG A 25 -6.45 -3.21 -12.17
CA ARG A 25 -6.55 -2.30 -13.33
C ARG A 25 -6.42 -0.85 -12.90
N ALA A 26 -5.95 -0.01 -13.82
CA ALA A 26 -5.98 1.43 -13.64
C ALA A 26 -7.43 1.91 -13.38
N GLY A 27 -7.61 2.75 -12.35
CA GLY A 27 -8.93 3.22 -11.93
C GLY A 27 -9.76 2.16 -11.17
N GLU A 28 -9.11 1.14 -10.59
CA GLU A 28 -9.75 0.08 -9.81
C GLU A 28 -9.11 -0.03 -8.43
N ILE A 29 -9.94 -0.24 -7.40
CA ILE A 29 -9.51 -0.69 -6.08
C ILE A 29 -9.88 -2.17 -5.94
N VAL A 30 -8.86 -3.03 -5.95
CA VAL A 30 -9.01 -4.44 -5.61
C VAL A 30 -8.65 -4.63 -4.15
N CYS A 31 -9.56 -5.14 -3.34
CA CYS A 31 -9.28 -5.49 -1.96
C CYS A 31 -8.89 -6.95 -1.83
N LEU A 32 -7.76 -7.22 -1.21
CA LEU A 32 -7.38 -8.55 -0.75
C LEU A 32 -7.80 -8.70 0.71
N ALA A 33 -8.99 -9.26 0.92
CA ALA A 33 -9.57 -9.51 2.22
C ALA A 33 -9.11 -10.86 2.80
N GLY A 34 -9.07 -10.97 4.13
CA GLY A 34 -8.72 -12.21 4.82
C GLY A 34 -8.52 -11.96 6.30
N ILE A 35 -8.26 -13.01 7.08
CA ILE A 35 -7.85 -12.87 8.49
C ILE A 35 -6.32 -12.85 8.60
N ASP A 36 -5.82 -12.29 9.68
CA ASP A 36 -4.37 -12.21 9.93
C ASP A 36 -3.70 -13.60 9.86
N GLY A 37 -2.53 -13.66 9.21
CA GLY A 37 -1.79 -14.91 9.03
C GLY A 37 -2.19 -15.77 7.83
N ASN A 38 -3.10 -15.35 6.99
CA ASN A 38 -3.52 -16.09 5.79
C ASN A 38 -2.63 -15.87 4.55
N GLY A 39 -1.50 -15.17 4.68
CA GLY A 39 -0.52 -15.00 3.60
C GLY A 39 -0.52 -13.63 2.91
N GLN A 40 -1.39 -12.69 3.31
CA GLN A 40 -1.46 -11.35 2.72
C GLN A 40 -0.15 -10.58 2.87
N THR A 41 0.48 -10.65 4.04
CA THR A 41 1.74 -9.96 4.34
C THR A 41 2.85 -10.50 3.44
N GLU A 42 2.99 -11.81 3.36
CA GLU A 42 3.98 -12.48 2.52
C GLU A 42 3.74 -12.18 1.04
N PHE A 43 2.49 -12.16 0.61
CA PHE A 43 2.12 -11.78 -0.75
C PHE A 43 2.58 -10.35 -1.08
N VAL A 44 2.27 -9.37 -0.21
CA VAL A 44 2.70 -7.98 -0.41
C VAL A 44 4.22 -7.85 -0.35
N TYR A 45 4.92 -8.57 0.52
CA TYR A 45 6.38 -8.52 0.60
C TYR A 45 7.05 -9.06 -0.67
N GLY A 46 6.51 -10.12 -1.27
CA GLY A 46 6.98 -10.58 -2.57
C GLY A 46 6.67 -9.59 -3.68
N LEU A 47 5.47 -9.01 -3.68
CA LEU A 47 5.05 -8.02 -4.66
C LEU A 47 5.91 -6.75 -4.60
N THR A 48 6.26 -6.29 -3.41
CA THR A 48 7.12 -5.11 -3.19
C THR A 48 8.62 -5.42 -3.32
N GLY A 49 9.01 -6.69 -3.28
CA GLY A 49 10.41 -7.14 -3.33
C GLY A 49 11.12 -7.11 -1.98
N LEU A 50 10.38 -6.98 -0.88
CA LEU A 50 10.91 -7.13 0.48
C LEU A 50 11.30 -8.58 0.75
N GLU A 51 10.61 -9.55 0.13
CA GLU A 51 10.96 -10.95 0.12
C GLU A 51 11.09 -11.47 -1.31
N PRO A 52 12.01 -12.44 -1.57
CA PRO A 52 12.17 -13.01 -2.90
C PRO A 52 11.01 -13.94 -3.25
N LEU A 53 10.60 -13.92 -4.52
CA LEU A 53 9.69 -14.92 -5.08
C LEU A 53 10.41 -16.25 -5.29
N VAL A 54 9.76 -17.36 -5.02
CA VAL A 54 10.23 -18.69 -5.40
C VAL A 54 9.86 -19.00 -6.83
N SER A 55 8.64 -18.72 -7.21
CA SER A 55 8.16 -18.93 -8.58
C SER A 55 7.18 -17.81 -8.98
N GLY A 56 6.79 -17.79 -10.22
CA GLY A 56 5.83 -16.81 -10.75
C GLY A 56 6.48 -15.59 -11.39
N LYS A 57 5.63 -14.64 -11.79
CA LYS A 57 6.04 -13.41 -12.48
C LYS A 57 5.20 -12.24 -11.99
N ILE A 58 5.82 -11.07 -11.93
CA ILE A 58 5.16 -9.81 -11.60
C ILE A 58 5.35 -8.88 -12.81
N TYR A 59 4.24 -8.29 -13.24
CA TYR A 59 4.24 -7.29 -14.29
C TYR A 59 3.66 -5.98 -13.76
N LEU A 60 4.25 -4.87 -14.14
CA LEU A 60 3.73 -3.52 -13.91
C LEU A 60 3.73 -2.80 -15.26
N ASP A 61 2.57 -2.36 -15.71
CA ASP A 61 2.37 -1.75 -17.03
C ASP A 61 2.99 -2.57 -18.20
N GLY A 62 2.78 -3.89 -18.17
CA GLY A 62 3.31 -4.83 -19.15
C GLY A 62 4.82 -5.11 -19.02
N GLN A 63 5.52 -4.43 -18.10
CA GLN A 63 6.94 -4.68 -17.85
C GLN A 63 7.15 -5.74 -16.78
N ASN A 64 7.98 -6.74 -17.07
CA ASN A 64 8.32 -7.76 -16.08
C ASN A 64 9.28 -7.19 -15.03
N ILE A 65 8.79 -7.04 -13.79
CA ILE A 65 9.53 -6.52 -12.66
C ILE A 65 9.88 -7.59 -11.61
N THR A 66 9.69 -8.86 -11.94
CA THR A 66 9.87 -10.00 -10.99
C THR A 66 11.20 -9.96 -10.25
N ARG A 67 12.29 -9.65 -10.97
CA ARG A 67 13.65 -9.57 -10.40
C ARG A 67 14.12 -8.14 -10.15
N ALA A 68 13.24 -7.15 -10.29
CA ALA A 68 13.58 -5.77 -10.04
C ALA A 68 13.81 -5.54 -8.53
N SER A 69 14.81 -4.72 -8.21
CA SER A 69 15.05 -4.30 -6.82
C SER A 69 13.90 -3.43 -6.32
N ILE A 70 13.73 -3.31 -5.01
CA ILE A 70 12.73 -2.42 -4.37
C ILE A 70 12.82 -1.01 -4.96
N ARG A 71 14.03 -0.45 -5.06
CA ARG A 71 14.24 0.88 -5.64
C ARG A 71 13.77 0.93 -7.10
N ARG A 72 14.03 -0.10 -7.89
CA ARG A 72 13.59 -0.13 -9.29
C ARG A 72 12.07 -0.20 -9.40
N ARG A 73 11.39 -1.06 -8.63
CA ARG A 73 9.92 -1.12 -8.56
C ARG A 73 9.32 0.23 -8.20
N SER A 74 9.92 0.90 -7.22
CA SER A 74 9.51 2.24 -6.79
C SER A 74 9.67 3.30 -7.90
N LEU A 75 10.75 3.25 -8.68
CA LEU A 75 10.99 4.14 -9.83
C LEU A 75 10.07 3.82 -11.03
N ASP A 76 9.69 2.57 -11.17
CA ASP A 76 8.75 2.12 -12.20
C ASP A 76 7.28 2.43 -11.86
N GLY A 77 7.02 3.09 -10.72
CA GLY A 77 5.68 3.57 -10.37
C GLY A 77 4.93 2.73 -9.34
N MET A 78 5.61 1.90 -8.55
CA MET A 78 5.00 1.20 -7.42
C MET A 78 5.19 2.00 -6.14
N SER A 79 4.10 2.26 -5.40
CA SER A 79 4.11 2.82 -4.04
C SER A 79 3.51 1.85 -3.04
N HIS A 80 3.98 1.91 -1.79
CA HIS A 80 3.55 1.00 -0.74
C HIS A 80 3.33 1.71 0.58
N ILE A 81 2.09 1.69 1.06
CA ILE A 81 1.70 2.08 2.42
C ILE A 81 1.77 0.82 3.27
N PRO A 82 2.75 0.69 4.18
CA PRO A 82 2.95 -0.54 4.96
C PRO A 82 1.96 -0.67 6.11
N GLU A 83 1.72 -1.91 6.53
CA GLU A 83 0.88 -2.24 7.69
C GLU A 83 1.39 -1.63 9.00
N ASP A 84 2.69 -1.80 9.27
CA ASP A 84 3.34 -1.23 10.46
C ASP A 84 4.07 0.07 10.10
N ARG A 85 3.42 1.19 10.42
CA ARG A 85 3.96 2.54 10.18
C ARG A 85 5.24 2.83 10.93
N HIS A 86 5.47 2.19 12.09
CA HIS A 86 6.65 2.42 12.93
C HIS A 86 7.85 1.56 12.50
N LYS A 87 7.59 0.36 12.01
CA LYS A 87 8.64 -0.57 11.58
C LYS A 87 9.09 -0.33 10.14
N HIS A 88 8.13 -0.02 9.25
CA HIS A 88 8.35 0.04 7.81
C HIS A 88 7.96 1.38 7.18
N GLY A 89 7.15 2.20 7.86
CA GLY A 89 6.61 3.44 7.30
C GLY A 89 7.49 4.66 7.54
N LEU A 90 7.97 4.85 8.75
CA LEU A 90 8.69 6.05 9.18
C LEU A 90 9.96 5.70 9.97
N VAL A 91 10.98 6.56 9.84
CA VAL A 91 12.08 6.61 10.79
C VAL A 91 11.68 7.59 11.90
N LEU A 92 11.25 7.06 13.06
CA LEU A 92 10.58 7.83 14.10
C LEU A 92 11.43 9.00 14.66
N ASP A 93 12.75 8.85 14.71
CA ASP A 93 13.67 9.85 15.23
C ASP A 93 14.10 10.90 14.18
N TYR A 94 13.63 10.76 12.92
CA TYR A 94 13.86 11.73 11.87
C TYR A 94 12.75 12.79 11.86
N SER A 95 13.08 13.95 11.28
CA SER A 95 12.10 15.00 11.01
C SER A 95 11.05 14.54 9.99
N LEU A 96 9.89 15.20 9.97
CA LEU A 96 8.86 14.95 8.96
C LEU A 96 9.41 15.19 7.54
N GLU A 97 10.18 16.27 7.31
CA GLU A 97 10.79 16.56 6.00
C GLU A 97 11.75 15.45 5.54
N ASP A 98 12.54 14.87 6.46
CA ASP A 98 13.45 13.77 6.12
C ASP A 98 12.68 12.49 5.80
N ASN A 99 11.60 12.19 6.54
CA ASN A 99 10.72 11.06 6.26
C ASN A 99 9.98 11.18 4.93
N ILE A 100 9.53 12.38 4.57
CA ILE A 100 8.82 12.64 3.31
C ILE A 100 9.72 12.38 2.09
N VAL A 101 11.00 12.72 2.15
CA VAL A 101 11.93 12.52 1.03
C VAL A 101 12.73 11.22 1.12
N LEU A 102 12.50 10.39 2.14
CA LEU A 102 13.33 9.21 2.44
C LEU A 102 13.54 8.28 1.24
N GLN A 103 12.52 8.10 0.42
CA GLN A 103 12.58 7.24 -0.77
C GLN A 103 13.03 7.98 -2.05
N ARG A 104 13.16 9.33 -1.99
CA ARG A 104 13.46 10.21 -3.12
C ARG A 104 14.67 11.12 -2.90
N TYR A 105 15.38 10.96 -1.79
CA TYR A 105 16.50 11.84 -1.43
C TYR A 105 17.55 11.99 -2.55
N PHE A 106 17.65 11.02 -3.46
CA PHE A 106 18.57 11.00 -4.59
C PHE A 106 18.08 11.78 -5.82
N ASP A 107 16.82 12.19 -5.85
CA ASP A 107 16.27 12.97 -6.97
C ASP A 107 17.06 14.28 -7.13
N PRO A 108 17.30 14.75 -8.38
CA PRO A 108 18.02 16.01 -8.62
C PRO A 108 17.38 17.24 -7.95
N GLU A 109 16.09 17.16 -7.66
CA GLU A 109 15.36 18.17 -6.89
C GLU A 109 15.91 18.29 -5.46
N PHE A 110 16.22 17.15 -4.82
CA PHE A 110 16.60 17.05 -3.39
C PHE A 110 18.09 16.88 -3.17
N THR A 111 18.86 16.50 -4.20
CA THR A 111 20.31 16.28 -4.09
C THR A 111 21.04 16.93 -5.25
N ARG A 112 22.17 17.58 -4.96
CA ARG A 112 23.10 18.11 -5.96
C ARG A 112 24.54 17.87 -5.53
N ALA A 113 25.35 17.27 -6.39
CA ALA A 113 26.77 16.95 -6.14
C ALA A 113 27.00 16.18 -4.81
N GLY A 114 26.06 15.27 -4.44
CA GLY A 114 26.13 14.49 -3.20
C GLY A 114 25.61 15.20 -1.95
N PHE A 115 25.21 16.47 -2.03
CA PHE A 115 24.69 17.24 -0.90
C PHE A 115 23.17 17.42 -0.99
N LEU A 116 22.48 17.27 0.15
CA LEU A 116 21.05 17.48 0.25
C LEU A 116 20.69 18.96 0.15
N ARG A 117 19.70 19.26 -0.68
CA ARG A 117 19.17 20.62 -0.89
C ARG A 117 18.08 20.91 0.15
N ARG A 118 18.46 21.17 1.38
CA ARG A 118 17.56 21.35 2.52
C ARG A 118 16.40 22.33 2.29
N LYS A 119 16.62 23.41 1.55
CA LYS A 119 15.56 24.38 1.20
C LYS A 119 14.47 23.74 0.34
N ASN A 120 14.87 22.94 -0.64
CA ASN A 120 13.92 22.26 -1.53
C ASN A 120 13.14 21.18 -0.78
N ILE A 121 13.85 20.39 0.05
CA ILE A 121 13.24 19.35 0.89
C ILE A 121 12.17 19.97 1.80
N ARG A 122 12.50 21.09 2.47
CA ARG A 122 11.57 21.79 3.35
C ARG A 122 10.37 22.37 2.61
N ALA A 123 10.59 22.97 1.44
CA ALA A 123 9.52 23.51 0.61
C ALA A 123 8.57 22.40 0.16
N TYR A 124 9.12 21.27 -0.30
CA TYR A 124 8.36 20.09 -0.67
C TYR A 124 7.56 19.52 0.49
N ALA A 125 8.19 19.36 1.67
CA ALA A 125 7.51 18.86 2.86
C ALA A 125 6.39 19.79 3.33
N ASN A 126 6.59 21.11 3.33
CA ASN A 126 5.54 22.06 3.69
C ASN A 126 4.36 21.99 2.71
N ARG A 127 4.60 21.85 1.41
CA ARG A 127 3.54 21.65 0.42
C ARG A 127 2.69 20.41 0.75
N LEU A 128 3.32 19.27 1.10
CA LEU A 128 2.58 18.07 1.47
C LEU A 128 1.85 18.21 2.81
N ILE A 129 2.45 18.91 3.78
CA ILE A 129 1.81 19.21 5.06
C ILE A 129 0.49 19.96 4.82
N ASP A 130 0.52 20.98 3.99
CA ASP A 130 -0.66 21.80 3.69
C ASP A 130 -1.68 21.02 2.84
N GLN A 131 -1.22 20.33 1.79
CA GLN A 131 -2.08 19.59 0.86
C GLN A 131 -2.80 18.41 1.52
N TYR A 132 -2.13 17.72 2.43
CA TYR A 132 -2.67 16.51 3.09
C TYR A 132 -3.14 16.76 4.54
N ASP A 133 -3.29 18.02 4.94
CA ASP A 133 -3.72 18.39 6.30
C ASP A 133 -2.95 17.62 7.39
N ILE A 134 -1.62 17.62 7.32
CA ILE A 134 -0.78 16.94 8.29
C ILE A 134 -0.53 17.89 9.46
N ARG A 135 -1.06 17.58 10.63
CA ARG A 135 -0.85 18.39 11.83
C ARG A 135 0.47 18.05 12.48
N SER A 136 1.37 19.00 12.52
CA SER A 136 2.71 18.86 13.07
C SER A 136 3.07 20.11 13.91
N GLY A 137 3.59 19.92 15.13
CA GLY A 137 3.80 21.01 16.08
C GLY A 137 4.84 22.05 15.65
N GLN A 138 5.83 21.63 14.81
CA GLN A 138 6.91 22.49 14.34
C GLN A 138 7.03 22.45 12.79
N GLY A 139 5.91 22.19 12.09
CA GLY A 139 5.90 22.06 10.64
C GLY A 139 6.80 20.91 10.16
N ALA A 140 7.51 21.13 9.07
CA ALA A 140 8.39 20.14 8.43
C ALA A 140 9.53 19.61 9.33
N THR A 141 9.92 20.36 10.36
CA THR A 141 11.00 19.96 11.29
C THR A 141 10.52 19.11 12.47
N THR A 142 9.22 18.89 12.61
CA THR A 142 8.66 18.04 13.68
C THR A 142 9.25 16.63 13.61
N ILE A 143 9.72 16.12 14.73
CA ILE A 143 10.19 14.74 14.83
C ILE A 143 9.00 13.79 14.75
N ALA A 144 9.07 12.80 13.87
CA ALA A 144 7.95 11.92 13.55
C ALA A 144 7.38 11.21 14.77
N ARG A 145 8.21 10.83 15.75
CA ARG A 145 7.80 10.19 17.01
C ARG A 145 6.84 11.05 17.84
N SER A 146 6.93 12.38 17.74
CA SER A 146 6.09 13.30 18.52
C SER A 146 4.70 13.53 17.91
N MET A 147 4.44 13.00 16.71
CA MET A 147 3.18 13.15 16.01
C MET A 147 2.17 12.09 16.44
N SER A 148 0.87 12.41 16.36
CA SER A 148 -0.18 11.41 16.55
C SER A 148 -0.17 10.35 15.46
N GLY A 149 -0.68 9.14 15.76
CA GLY A 149 -0.74 8.05 14.79
C GLY A 149 -1.45 8.41 13.49
N GLY A 150 -2.55 9.16 13.57
CA GLY A 150 -3.27 9.65 12.39
C GLY A 150 -2.43 10.60 11.53
N ASN A 151 -1.65 11.51 12.13
CA ASN A 151 -0.78 12.41 11.37
C ASN A 151 0.47 11.70 10.82
N GLN A 152 1.00 10.71 11.53
CA GLN A 152 2.04 9.82 11.00
C GLN A 152 1.54 9.09 9.74
N GLN A 153 0.33 8.55 9.79
CA GLN A 153 -0.28 7.86 8.66
C GLN A 153 -0.56 8.81 7.48
N LYS A 154 -1.10 10.01 7.75
CA LYS A 154 -1.25 11.04 6.72
C LYS A 154 0.07 11.37 6.03
N ALA A 155 1.18 11.43 6.77
CA ALA A 155 2.50 11.69 6.20
C ALA A 155 2.97 10.55 5.28
N ILE A 156 2.73 9.29 5.65
CA ILE A 156 3.03 8.13 4.80
C ILE A 156 2.17 8.17 3.54
N VAL A 157 0.86 8.34 3.67
CA VAL A 157 -0.08 8.43 2.55
C VAL A 157 0.28 9.55 1.59
N ALA A 158 0.58 10.74 2.13
CA ALA A 158 1.03 11.89 1.34
C ALA A 158 2.30 11.58 0.53
N ARG A 159 3.31 10.99 1.17
CA ARG A 159 4.55 10.58 0.53
C ARG A 159 4.33 9.57 -0.61
N GLU A 160 3.48 8.58 -0.39
CA GLU A 160 3.27 7.50 -1.35
C GLU A 160 2.37 7.93 -2.52
N ILE A 161 1.32 8.73 -2.28
CA ILE A 161 0.38 9.18 -3.31
C ILE A 161 0.96 10.33 -4.15
N ASP A 162 1.65 11.31 -3.52
CA ASP A 162 2.21 12.48 -4.25
C ASP A 162 3.24 12.09 -5.32
N ARG A 163 3.80 10.89 -5.24
CA ARG A 163 4.69 10.33 -6.27
C ARG A 163 3.94 9.96 -7.55
N SER A 164 2.63 10.06 -7.55
CA SER A 164 1.75 9.66 -8.65
C SER A 164 2.04 8.24 -9.15
N PRO A 165 1.92 7.22 -8.29
CA PRO A 165 2.24 5.85 -8.66
C PRO A 165 1.27 5.32 -9.72
N HIS A 166 1.71 4.32 -10.49
CA HIS A 166 0.85 3.51 -11.34
C HIS A 166 0.09 2.47 -10.52
N LEU A 167 0.77 1.87 -9.53
CA LEU A 167 0.19 0.94 -8.57
C LEU A 167 0.45 1.43 -7.13
N LEU A 168 -0.62 1.67 -6.38
CA LEU A 168 -0.59 1.93 -4.95
C LEU A 168 -0.98 0.65 -4.20
N ILE A 169 -0.09 0.13 -3.39
CA ILE A 169 -0.37 -0.97 -2.46
C ILE A 169 -0.62 -0.35 -1.09
N ALA A 170 -1.83 -0.51 -0.56
CA ALA A 170 -2.21 0.00 0.75
C ALA A 170 -2.51 -1.18 1.70
N MET A 171 -1.59 -1.44 2.64
CA MET A 171 -1.73 -2.56 3.56
C MET A 171 -2.22 -2.07 4.91
N GLN A 172 -3.44 -2.47 5.29
CA GLN A 172 -4.13 -2.07 6.53
C GLN A 172 -3.98 -0.56 6.83
N PRO A 173 -4.29 0.33 5.87
CA PRO A 173 -3.92 1.74 5.93
C PRO A 173 -4.59 2.50 7.06
N THR A 174 -5.67 1.95 7.62
CA THR A 174 -6.50 2.59 8.66
C THR A 174 -6.32 1.96 10.04
N ARG A 175 -5.51 0.91 10.15
CA ARG A 175 -5.34 0.15 11.41
C ARG A 175 -4.92 1.03 12.58
N GLY A 176 -5.74 1.00 13.64
CA GLY A 176 -5.46 1.70 14.90
C GLY A 176 -5.56 3.22 14.80
N LEU A 177 -6.37 3.74 13.89
CA LEU A 177 -6.65 5.16 13.72
C LEU A 177 -8.02 5.53 14.30
N ASP A 178 -8.21 6.82 14.56
CA ASP A 178 -9.52 7.38 14.89
C ASP A 178 -10.40 7.53 13.64
N VAL A 179 -11.73 7.65 13.83
CA VAL A 179 -12.72 7.70 12.74
C VAL A 179 -12.41 8.81 11.73
N GLY A 180 -12.00 9.99 12.19
CA GLY A 180 -11.70 11.11 11.30
C GLY A 180 -10.46 10.85 10.42
N ALA A 181 -9.45 10.15 10.96
CA ALA A 181 -8.29 9.75 10.20
C ALA A 181 -8.63 8.61 9.20
N ILE A 182 -9.49 7.66 9.58
CA ILE A 182 -9.99 6.59 8.70
C ILE A 182 -10.69 7.19 7.48
N GLU A 183 -11.71 8.03 7.70
CA GLU A 183 -12.43 8.70 6.60
C GLU A 183 -11.50 9.49 5.67
N TYR A 184 -10.51 10.16 6.26
CA TYR A 184 -9.54 10.91 5.47
C TYR A 184 -8.72 10.00 4.57
N ILE A 185 -8.18 8.89 5.11
CA ILE A 185 -7.37 7.93 4.35
C ILE A 185 -8.19 7.27 3.23
N HIS A 186 -9.43 6.86 3.52
CA HIS A 186 -10.35 6.33 2.50
C HIS A 186 -10.54 7.31 1.34
N LYS A 187 -10.79 8.61 1.64
CA LYS A 187 -10.91 9.65 0.61
C LYS A 187 -9.65 9.78 -0.24
N GLN A 188 -8.45 9.67 0.34
CA GLN A 188 -7.20 9.73 -0.42
C GLN A 188 -7.01 8.51 -1.33
N ILE A 189 -7.37 7.31 -0.86
CA ILE A 189 -7.29 6.07 -1.65
C ILE A 189 -8.29 6.11 -2.81
N ILE A 190 -9.53 6.53 -2.55
CA ILE A 190 -10.57 6.69 -3.57
C ILE A 190 -10.16 7.75 -4.60
N ALA A 191 -9.63 8.90 -4.16
CA ALA A 191 -9.14 9.94 -5.06
C ALA A 191 -8.01 9.44 -5.96
N ALA A 192 -7.07 8.63 -5.42
CA ALA A 192 -6.01 8.02 -6.22
C ALA A 192 -6.58 7.10 -7.31
N ARG A 193 -7.59 6.27 -7.00
CA ARG A 193 -8.30 5.47 -7.98
C ARG A 193 -8.99 6.34 -9.04
N ASP A 194 -9.69 7.39 -8.63
CA ASP A 194 -10.43 8.28 -9.52
C ASP A 194 -9.50 9.06 -10.47
N GLU A 195 -8.25 9.27 -10.07
CA GLU A 195 -7.15 9.77 -10.91
C GLU A 195 -6.58 8.72 -11.87
N GLY A 196 -7.13 7.50 -11.89
CA GLY A 196 -6.71 6.42 -12.78
C GLY A 196 -5.57 5.55 -12.26
N LYS A 197 -5.25 5.60 -10.96
CA LYS A 197 -4.24 4.69 -10.37
C LYS A 197 -4.85 3.30 -10.15
N ALA A 198 -4.04 2.25 -10.29
CA ALA A 198 -4.38 0.93 -9.80
C ALA A 198 -4.14 0.90 -8.28
N VAL A 199 -5.08 0.36 -7.51
CA VAL A 199 -4.95 0.27 -6.06
C VAL A 199 -5.17 -1.16 -5.60
N LEU A 200 -4.17 -1.73 -4.93
CA LEU A 200 -4.30 -2.98 -4.18
C LEU A 200 -4.45 -2.63 -2.70
N LEU A 201 -5.65 -2.76 -2.20
CA LEU A 201 -5.98 -2.59 -0.78
C LEU A 201 -5.88 -3.95 -0.09
N VAL A 202 -5.16 -4.05 1.01
CA VAL A 202 -5.18 -5.23 1.89
C VAL A 202 -5.81 -4.82 3.20
N SER A 203 -6.95 -5.38 3.54
CA SER A 203 -7.70 -5.02 4.74
C SER A 203 -8.30 -6.24 5.44
N LEU A 204 -8.39 -6.14 6.76
CA LEU A 204 -9.05 -7.08 7.66
C LEU A 204 -10.37 -6.48 8.18
N GLU A 205 -10.59 -5.18 7.96
CA GLU A 205 -11.76 -4.43 8.44
C GLU A 205 -12.89 -4.52 7.42
N MET A 206 -14.01 -5.14 7.83
CA MET A 206 -15.11 -5.44 6.90
C MET A 206 -15.72 -4.18 6.28
N ASP A 207 -15.86 -3.11 7.07
CA ASP A 207 -16.39 -1.84 6.57
C ASP A 207 -15.48 -1.24 5.49
N GLU A 208 -14.15 -1.28 5.69
CA GLU A 208 -13.18 -0.83 4.67
C GLU A 208 -13.26 -1.68 3.40
N VAL A 209 -13.39 -3.02 3.56
CA VAL A 209 -13.51 -3.96 2.44
C VAL A 209 -14.75 -3.64 1.59
N LEU A 210 -15.89 -3.39 2.21
CA LEU A 210 -17.16 -3.15 1.51
C LEU A 210 -17.28 -1.73 0.94
N ASP A 211 -16.82 -0.72 1.70
CA ASP A 211 -17.09 0.68 1.36
C ASP A 211 -16.09 1.27 0.35
N VAL A 212 -14.87 0.72 0.27
CA VAL A 212 -13.78 1.32 -0.53
C VAL A 212 -13.49 0.54 -1.81
N SER A 213 -13.83 -0.76 -1.85
CA SER A 213 -13.41 -1.64 -2.95
C SER A 213 -14.34 -1.57 -4.17
N ASP A 214 -13.77 -1.76 -5.34
CA ASP A 214 -14.50 -2.06 -6.58
C ASP A 214 -14.63 -3.56 -6.82
N ARG A 215 -13.68 -4.36 -6.28
CA ARG A 215 -13.64 -5.82 -6.35
C ARG A 215 -12.94 -6.39 -5.12
N ILE A 216 -13.44 -7.50 -4.61
CA ILE A 216 -12.94 -8.17 -3.41
C ILE A 216 -12.38 -9.54 -3.79
N LEU A 217 -11.13 -9.78 -3.46
CA LEU A 217 -10.50 -11.10 -3.49
C LEU A 217 -10.34 -11.58 -2.05
N VAL A 218 -10.76 -12.80 -1.75
CA VAL A 218 -10.63 -13.33 -0.40
C VAL A 218 -9.49 -14.34 -0.34
N MET A 219 -8.55 -14.12 0.57
CA MET A 219 -7.41 -15.01 0.79
C MET A 219 -7.63 -15.87 2.03
N TYR A 220 -7.43 -17.18 1.86
CA TYR A 220 -7.44 -18.15 2.94
C TYR A 220 -6.31 -19.18 2.76
N GLU A 221 -5.50 -19.41 3.79
CA GLU A 221 -4.36 -20.34 3.78
C GLU A 221 -3.41 -20.17 2.56
N GLY A 222 -3.18 -18.92 2.15
CA GLY A 222 -2.27 -18.58 1.05
C GLY A 222 -2.86 -18.73 -0.35
N GLU A 223 -4.16 -18.97 -0.48
CA GLU A 223 -4.86 -19.12 -1.76
C GLU A 223 -5.97 -18.08 -1.90
N ILE A 224 -6.28 -17.64 -3.12
CA ILE A 224 -7.50 -16.87 -3.41
C ILE A 224 -8.65 -17.86 -3.49
N VAL A 225 -9.57 -17.79 -2.51
CA VAL A 225 -10.70 -18.71 -2.37
C VAL A 225 -12.03 -18.15 -2.87
N GLY A 226 -12.09 -16.88 -3.20
CA GLY A 226 -13.27 -16.23 -3.78
C GLY A 226 -12.96 -14.88 -4.38
N GLU A 227 -13.78 -14.51 -5.37
CA GLU A 227 -13.82 -13.19 -5.99
C GLU A 227 -15.24 -12.65 -5.92
N LEU A 228 -15.45 -11.51 -5.26
CA LEU A 228 -16.76 -10.99 -4.90
C LEU A 228 -16.93 -9.54 -5.36
N ASP A 229 -18.17 -9.20 -5.70
CA ASP A 229 -18.58 -7.81 -5.97
C ASP A 229 -19.11 -7.18 -4.68
N PRO A 230 -18.50 -6.08 -4.18
CA PRO A 230 -18.94 -5.41 -2.94
C PRO A 230 -20.39 -4.92 -3.00
N LYS A 231 -20.97 -4.71 -4.20
CA LYS A 231 -22.36 -4.27 -4.37
C LYS A 231 -23.40 -5.37 -4.14
N THR A 232 -23.01 -6.63 -4.26
CA THR A 232 -23.92 -7.77 -4.22
C THR A 232 -23.64 -8.72 -3.08
N THR A 233 -22.42 -8.70 -2.51
CA THR A 233 -22.02 -9.55 -1.40
C THR A 233 -22.41 -8.95 -0.05
N THR A 234 -22.28 -9.74 1.00
CA THR A 234 -22.52 -9.31 2.39
C THR A 234 -21.31 -9.58 3.26
N ALA A 235 -21.19 -8.88 4.39
CA ALA A 235 -20.15 -9.11 5.39
C ALA A 235 -20.14 -10.57 5.87
N GLU A 236 -21.31 -11.19 6.03
CA GLU A 236 -21.45 -12.59 6.41
C GLU A 236 -20.85 -13.52 5.33
N GLU A 237 -21.16 -13.27 4.06
CA GLU A 237 -20.64 -14.06 2.95
C GLU A 237 -19.12 -13.97 2.86
N ILE A 238 -18.56 -12.76 2.92
CA ILE A 238 -17.11 -12.55 2.95
C ILE A 238 -16.49 -13.30 4.13
N GLY A 239 -17.11 -13.23 5.32
CA GLY A 239 -16.68 -13.96 6.51
C GLY A 239 -16.61 -15.47 6.32
N LEU A 240 -17.55 -16.08 5.59
CA LEU A 240 -17.54 -17.51 5.27
C LEU A 240 -16.33 -17.89 4.38
N TYR A 241 -15.99 -17.06 3.39
CA TYR A 241 -14.79 -17.26 2.59
C TYR A 241 -13.51 -17.08 3.43
N MET A 242 -13.44 -16.03 4.25
CA MET A 242 -12.30 -15.74 5.12
C MET A 242 -12.04 -16.86 6.14
N ALA A 243 -13.09 -17.57 6.57
CA ALA A 243 -13.02 -18.71 7.48
C ALA A 243 -12.76 -20.04 6.74
N GLY A 244 -12.67 -20.05 5.40
CA GLY A 244 -12.50 -21.26 4.60
C GLY A 244 -13.74 -22.15 4.52
N ALA A 245 -14.89 -21.69 5.05
CA ALA A 245 -16.15 -22.43 5.02
C ALA A 245 -16.82 -22.39 3.62
N LYS A 246 -16.46 -21.43 2.79
CA LYS A 246 -16.90 -21.28 1.40
C LYS A 246 -15.69 -21.11 0.50
N ARG A 247 -15.70 -21.76 -0.67
CA ARG A 247 -14.66 -21.62 -1.71
C ARG A 247 -15.32 -21.63 -3.09
N GLU A 248 -14.86 -20.77 -3.99
CA GLU A 248 -15.18 -20.94 -5.40
C GLU A 248 -14.31 -22.05 -5.99
N VAL A 249 -14.94 -23.00 -6.64
CA VAL A 249 -14.23 -24.03 -7.41
C VAL A 249 -13.83 -23.38 -8.75
N ARG A 250 -12.55 -23.06 -8.92
CA ARG A 250 -11.97 -22.64 -10.21
C ARG A 250 -11.44 -23.83 -10.99
#